data_58cc224507d59078a3b5fd0af7d2517e
#
_entry.id   58cc224507d59078a3b5fd0af7d2517e
#
_cell.length_a   1.000
_cell.length_b   1.000
_cell.length_c   1.000
_cell.angle_alpha   90.00
_cell.angle_beta   90.00
_cell.angle_gamma   90.00
#
_symmetry.space_group_name_H-M   'P 1'
#
loop_
_entity.id
_entity.type
_entity.pdbx_description
1 polymer ?
#
loop_
_entity_poly.entity_id
_entity_poly.type
_entity_poly.pdbx_seq_one_letter_code
_entity_poly.pdbx_strand_id
1 'polypeptide(L)'
;EPMEIRSYSAAVSAFGADSNMAKLIKILFLNGASTVLAAPSDGFNYASAFDALMSDSRVQYMLCDSRDQTLHASMKNRVMSADEAAKYRICVVEEDGTAATLVSRAAALNCERVVLCGNREPVGNSTPGAVAAALAAVMASGADPAIPLNGASLKGLRGLAMSFTEAETEQLIAGGVTPIESDAGEYCVVRGVTTRTTTDGEPDTSWREVNPVLIIDDVIPTIRSSLKKNFAR
;
A
#
# COMPACT_ATOMS: atom_id res chain seq x y z
N GLU A 1 9.51 14.07 13.91
CA GLU A 1 10.36 12.94 13.49
C GLU A 1 9.56 11.65 13.59
N PRO A 2 9.66 10.71 12.60
CA PRO A 2 8.94 9.45 12.68
C PRO A 2 9.38 8.64 13.90
N MET A 3 8.43 7.98 14.53
CA MET A 3 8.69 7.10 15.67
C MET A 3 8.85 5.66 15.19
N GLU A 4 9.93 5.01 15.58
CA GLU A 4 10.14 3.59 15.28
C GLU A 4 9.39 2.72 16.28
N ILE A 5 8.50 1.87 15.79
CA ILE A 5 7.67 0.96 16.57
C ILE A 5 8.03 -0.48 16.20
N ARG A 6 8.35 -1.29 17.21
CA ARG A 6 8.74 -2.70 17.03
C ARG A 6 7.80 -3.69 17.73
N SER A 7 6.76 -3.20 18.40
CA SER A 7 5.75 -4.04 19.03
C SER A 7 4.41 -3.32 19.15
N TYR A 8 3.33 -4.08 19.21
CA TYR A 8 1.99 -3.51 19.43
C TYR A 8 1.89 -2.82 20.81
N SER A 9 2.54 -3.35 21.84
CA SER A 9 2.54 -2.71 23.15
C SER A 9 3.21 -1.33 23.12
N ALA A 10 4.28 -1.17 22.35
CA ALA A 10 4.90 0.14 22.14
C ALA A 10 3.97 1.11 21.39
N ALA A 11 3.22 0.63 20.40
CA ALA A 11 2.22 1.43 19.70
C ALA A 11 1.10 1.91 20.65
N VAL A 12 0.59 1.01 21.50
CA VAL A 12 -0.44 1.34 22.49
C VAL A 12 0.07 2.37 23.50
N SER A 13 1.30 2.22 23.97
CA SER A 13 1.92 3.18 24.91
C SER A 13 2.11 4.56 24.28
N ALA A 14 2.45 4.61 22.97
CA ALA A 14 2.71 5.87 22.27
C ALA A 14 1.44 6.60 21.81
N PHE A 15 0.42 5.86 21.35
CA PHE A 15 -0.73 6.44 20.64
C PHE A 15 -2.08 6.14 21.31
N GLY A 16 -2.13 5.27 22.32
CA GLY A 16 -3.36 4.77 22.92
C GLY A 16 -3.98 3.61 22.11
N ALA A 17 -4.62 2.66 22.79
CA ALA A 17 -5.16 1.44 22.18
C ALA A 17 -6.28 1.70 21.16
N ASP A 18 -7.06 2.76 21.36
CA ASP A 18 -8.22 3.10 20.52
C ASP A 18 -7.89 3.99 19.34
N SER A 19 -6.65 4.48 19.23
CA SER A 19 -6.22 5.32 18.11
C SER A 19 -6.19 4.53 16.79
N ASN A 20 -6.47 5.21 15.67
CA ASN A 20 -6.31 4.60 14.34
C ASN A 20 -4.87 4.13 14.11
N MET A 21 -3.88 4.91 14.54
CA MET A 21 -2.48 4.56 14.42
C MET A 21 -2.16 3.22 15.09
N ALA A 22 -2.56 3.02 16.35
CA ALA A 22 -2.31 1.75 17.04
C ALA A 22 -3.05 0.57 16.39
N LYS A 23 -4.27 0.79 15.90
CA LYS A 23 -5.05 -0.24 15.17
C LYS A 23 -4.35 -0.64 13.86
N LEU A 24 -3.88 0.32 13.07
CA LEU A 24 -3.15 0.03 11.82
C LEU A 24 -1.81 -0.66 12.10
N ILE A 25 -1.06 -0.22 13.10
CA ILE A 25 0.19 -0.87 13.51
C ILE A 25 -0.04 -2.32 13.96
N LYS A 26 -1.16 -2.59 14.66
CA LYS A 26 -1.55 -3.97 14.99
C LYS A 26 -1.72 -4.82 13.76
N ILE A 27 -2.42 -4.30 12.75
CA ILE A 27 -2.66 -5.00 11.48
C ILE A 27 -1.34 -5.23 10.74
N LEU A 28 -0.45 -4.24 10.68
CA LEU A 28 0.88 -4.37 10.09
C LEU A 28 1.66 -5.54 10.72
N PHE A 29 1.72 -5.61 12.06
CA PHE A 29 2.42 -6.72 12.74
C PHE A 29 1.74 -8.09 12.54
N LEU A 30 0.41 -8.14 12.50
CA LEU A 30 -0.32 -9.38 12.24
C LEU A 30 -0.03 -9.94 10.83
N ASN A 31 0.36 -9.10 9.89
CA ASN A 31 0.67 -9.45 8.50
C ASN A 31 2.18 -9.51 8.21
N GLY A 32 3.01 -9.53 9.24
CA GLY A 32 4.44 -9.85 9.11
C GLY A 32 5.40 -8.66 9.12
N ALA A 33 4.92 -7.42 9.27
CA ALA A 33 5.83 -6.29 9.46
C ALA A 33 6.68 -6.49 10.72
N SER A 34 7.97 -6.25 10.64
CA SER A 34 8.91 -6.36 11.78
C SER A 34 9.18 -5.02 12.46
N THR A 35 9.11 -3.95 11.70
CA THR A 35 9.37 -2.58 12.16
C THR A 35 8.45 -1.62 11.42
N VAL A 36 7.83 -0.70 12.14
CA VAL A 36 6.94 0.33 11.58
C VAL A 36 7.49 1.70 11.95
N LEU A 37 7.58 2.59 10.98
CA LEU A 37 7.85 4.00 11.21
C LEU A 37 6.53 4.75 11.21
N ALA A 38 6.14 5.26 12.36
CA ALA A 38 4.88 5.98 12.56
C ALA A 38 5.13 7.49 12.64
N ALA A 39 4.43 8.25 11.81
CA ALA A 39 4.44 9.70 11.84
C ALA A 39 3.00 10.19 12.13
N PRO A 40 2.68 10.52 13.39
CA PRO A 40 1.37 11.04 13.72
C PRO A 40 1.16 12.41 13.07
N SER A 41 -0.03 12.62 12.50
CA SER A 41 -0.50 13.94 12.10
C SER A 41 -1.30 14.56 13.28
N ASP A 42 -1.34 15.87 13.33
CA ASP A 42 -2.18 16.63 14.27
C ASP A 42 -3.65 16.73 13.81
N GLY A 43 -4.10 15.74 13.08
CA GLY A 43 -5.47 15.59 12.59
C GLY A 43 -5.73 16.21 11.21
N PHE A 44 -4.95 17.20 10.76
CA PHE A 44 -5.15 17.90 9.49
C PHE A 44 -3.89 18.06 8.65
N ASN A 45 -2.71 17.95 9.23
CA ASN A 45 -1.43 18.17 8.52
C ASN A 45 -0.73 16.87 8.16
N TYR A 46 -1.32 16.08 7.25
CA TYR A 46 -0.68 14.88 6.71
C TYR A 46 0.61 15.20 5.92
N ALA A 47 0.72 16.40 5.34
CA ALA A 47 1.88 16.75 4.52
C ALA A 47 3.18 16.64 5.30
N SER A 48 3.24 17.20 6.52
CA SER A 48 4.43 17.14 7.38
C SER A 48 4.76 15.69 7.82
N ALA A 49 3.73 14.88 8.08
CA ALA A 49 3.91 13.46 8.42
C ALA A 49 4.47 12.66 7.22
N PHE A 50 3.94 12.90 6.03
CA PHE A 50 4.46 12.28 4.81
C PHE A 50 5.91 12.71 4.53
N ASP A 51 6.24 13.99 4.64
CA ASP A 51 7.61 14.49 4.44
C ASP A 51 8.59 13.89 5.46
N ALA A 52 8.16 13.74 6.71
CA ALA A 52 8.94 13.10 7.74
C ALA A 52 9.23 11.63 7.40
N LEU A 53 8.24 10.85 6.95
CA LEU A 53 8.42 9.48 6.48
C LEU A 53 9.33 9.43 5.24
N MET A 54 9.13 10.33 4.29
CA MET A 54 9.93 10.38 3.06
C MET A 54 11.39 10.73 3.30
N SER A 55 11.73 11.37 4.41
CA SER A 55 13.12 11.67 4.79
C SER A 55 13.89 10.44 5.26
N ASP A 56 13.20 9.41 5.78
CA ASP A 56 13.85 8.18 6.24
C ASP A 56 14.04 7.19 5.08
N SER A 57 15.28 6.78 4.85
CA SER A 57 15.64 5.87 3.75
C SER A 57 15.15 4.42 3.95
N ARG A 58 14.71 4.06 5.15
CA ARG A 58 14.20 2.72 5.47
C ARG A 58 12.75 2.51 5.05
N VAL A 59 12.01 3.58 4.79
CA VAL A 59 10.62 3.50 4.34
C VAL A 59 10.57 2.95 2.92
N GLN A 60 9.97 1.79 2.75
CA GLN A 60 9.72 1.15 1.45
C GLN A 60 8.24 1.24 1.06
N TYR A 61 7.35 1.06 2.03
CA TYR A 61 5.90 1.13 1.84
C TYR A 61 5.32 2.26 2.69
N MET A 62 4.42 3.03 2.11
CA MET A 62 3.75 4.15 2.78
C MET A 62 2.24 3.98 2.68
N LEU A 63 1.54 4.24 3.77
CA LEU A 63 0.08 4.23 3.85
C LEU A 63 -0.41 5.33 4.80
N CYS A 64 -1.70 5.64 4.75
CA CYS A 64 -2.35 6.55 5.69
C CYS A 64 -3.71 6.01 6.16
N ASP A 65 -4.23 6.59 7.23
CA ASP A 65 -5.53 6.29 7.81
C ASP A 65 -6.66 7.15 7.21
N SER A 66 -6.60 7.39 5.91
CA SER A 66 -7.57 8.24 5.21
C SER A 66 -7.92 7.67 3.84
N ARG A 67 -9.17 7.91 3.42
CA ARG A 67 -9.67 7.65 2.06
C ARG A 67 -9.82 8.93 1.24
N ASP A 68 -9.22 10.03 1.69
CA ASP A 68 -9.24 11.30 0.97
C ASP A 68 -8.36 11.24 -0.28
N GLN A 69 -8.97 11.55 -1.44
CA GLN A 69 -8.29 11.55 -2.74
C GLN A 69 -7.11 12.52 -2.80
N THR A 70 -7.24 13.67 -2.14
CA THR A 70 -6.19 14.69 -2.15
C THR A 70 -4.97 14.22 -1.39
N LEU A 71 -5.17 13.44 -0.31
CA LEU A 71 -4.10 12.81 0.43
C LEU A 71 -3.44 11.67 -0.38
N HIS A 72 -4.23 10.84 -1.06
CA HIS A 72 -3.70 9.80 -1.95
C HIS A 72 -2.87 10.40 -3.09
N ALA A 73 -3.35 11.47 -3.73
CA ALA A 73 -2.59 12.20 -4.75
C ALA A 73 -1.30 12.82 -4.19
N SER A 74 -1.36 13.36 -2.98
CA SER A 74 -0.21 13.91 -2.27
C SER A 74 0.85 12.84 -1.97
N MET A 75 0.43 11.65 -1.54
CA MET A 75 1.31 10.49 -1.34
C MET A 75 1.94 10.03 -2.65
N LYS A 76 1.13 9.87 -3.71
CA LYS A 76 1.60 9.54 -5.07
C LYS A 76 2.72 10.49 -5.50
N ASN A 77 2.50 11.79 -5.44
CA ASN A 77 3.49 12.78 -5.88
C ASN A 77 4.83 12.63 -5.13
N ARG A 78 4.79 12.31 -3.84
CA ARG A 78 6.00 12.07 -3.04
C ARG A 78 6.75 10.81 -3.43
N VAL A 79 6.04 9.69 -3.64
CA VAL A 79 6.69 8.45 -4.05
C VAL A 79 7.27 8.56 -5.46
N MET A 80 6.63 9.31 -6.36
CA MET A 80 7.16 9.61 -7.69
C MET A 80 8.43 10.46 -7.63
N SER A 81 8.44 11.54 -6.85
CA SER A 81 9.64 12.36 -6.65
C SER A 81 10.79 11.57 -6.00
N ALA A 82 10.47 10.61 -5.14
CA ALA A 82 11.47 9.71 -4.56
C ALA A 82 12.01 8.71 -5.59
N ASP A 83 11.16 8.22 -6.48
CA ASP A 83 11.55 7.33 -7.58
C ASP A 83 12.54 8.00 -8.53
N GLU A 84 12.27 9.24 -8.94
CA GLU A 84 13.20 10.08 -9.72
C GLU A 84 14.57 10.24 -9.05
N ALA A 85 14.59 10.30 -7.71
CA ALA A 85 15.81 10.33 -6.90
C ALA A 85 16.41 8.93 -6.64
N ALA A 86 15.91 7.89 -7.31
CA ALA A 86 16.29 6.48 -7.14
C ALA A 86 16.10 5.95 -5.70
N LYS A 87 15.10 6.47 -5.00
CA LYS A 87 14.60 5.99 -3.71
C LYS A 87 13.25 5.32 -3.93
N TYR A 88 13.29 4.03 -4.23
CA TYR A 88 12.11 3.25 -4.62
C TYR A 88 11.18 3.03 -3.43
N ARG A 89 9.92 3.45 -3.60
CA ARG A 89 8.87 3.33 -2.58
C ARG A 89 7.53 3.08 -3.23
N ILE A 90 6.67 2.38 -2.52
CA ILE A 90 5.30 2.11 -2.94
C ILE A 90 4.33 2.73 -1.94
N CYS A 91 3.31 3.38 -2.47
CA CYS A 91 2.18 3.89 -1.72
C CYS A 91 1.04 2.86 -1.82
N VAL A 92 0.53 2.42 -0.68
CA VAL A 92 -0.64 1.54 -0.61
C VAL A 92 -1.80 2.35 -0.02
N VAL A 93 -2.86 2.50 -0.80
CA VAL A 93 -4.03 3.29 -0.43
C VAL A 93 -5.28 2.44 -0.46
N GLU A 94 -6.27 2.83 0.31
CA GLU A 94 -7.55 2.13 0.45
C GLU A 94 -8.69 3.05 0.05
N GLU A 95 -9.64 2.49 -0.71
CA GLU A 95 -10.88 3.18 -1.05
C GLU A 95 -12.03 2.17 -1.00
N ASP A 96 -13.24 2.68 -0.76
CA ASP A 96 -14.47 1.90 -0.78
C ASP A 96 -15.48 2.49 -1.78
N GLY A 97 -16.35 1.64 -2.30
CA GLY A 97 -17.38 2.05 -3.25
C GLY A 97 -17.72 1.01 -4.31
N THR A 98 -18.41 1.46 -5.34
CA THR A 98 -18.73 0.60 -6.50
C THR A 98 -17.50 0.36 -7.35
N ALA A 99 -17.49 -0.71 -8.15
CA ALA A 99 -16.38 -1.00 -9.08
C ALA A 99 -16.08 0.19 -9.99
N ALA A 100 -17.10 0.86 -10.53
CA ALA A 100 -16.92 2.03 -11.37
C ALA A 100 -16.26 3.21 -10.64
N THR A 101 -16.63 3.46 -9.39
CA THR A 101 -16.02 4.50 -8.56
C THR A 101 -14.55 4.19 -8.30
N LEU A 102 -14.23 2.96 -7.91
CA LEU A 102 -12.87 2.53 -7.61
C LEU A 102 -11.96 2.60 -8.84
N VAL A 103 -12.45 2.18 -10.01
CA VAL A 103 -11.73 2.32 -11.29
C VAL A 103 -11.45 3.78 -11.61
N SER A 104 -12.45 4.66 -11.43
CA SER A 104 -12.24 6.11 -11.63
C SER A 104 -11.17 6.68 -10.69
N ARG A 105 -11.13 6.18 -9.44
CA ARG A 105 -10.10 6.55 -8.44
C ARG A 105 -8.71 6.09 -8.86
N ALA A 106 -8.58 4.84 -9.30
CA ALA A 106 -7.32 4.30 -9.81
C ALA A 106 -6.84 5.07 -11.04
N ALA A 107 -7.73 5.37 -11.98
CA ALA A 107 -7.40 6.15 -13.18
C ALA A 107 -6.91 7.57 -12.86
N ALA A 108 -7.45 8.23 -11.83
CA ALA A 108 -6.96 9.53 -11.37
C ALA A 108 -5.55 9.46 -10.76
N LEU A 109 -5.18 8.32 -10.20
CA LEU A 109 -3.83 8.08 -9.69
C LEU A 109 -2.87 7.68 -10.81
N ASN A 110 -3.22 6.72 -11.64
CA ASN A 110 -2.46 6.23 -12.79
C ASN A 110 -0.94 6.17 -12.59
N CYS A 111 -0.49 5.33 -11.66
CA CYS A 111 0.89 5.32 -11.22
C CYS A 111 1.32 3.90 -10.83
N GLU A 112 2.49 3.44 -11.31
CA GLU A 112 3.08 2.14 -10.97
C GLU A 112 3.57 2.06 -9.52
N ARG A 113 3.74 3.21 -8.85
CA ARG A 113 4.15 3.31 -7.45
C ARG A 113 2.97 3.38 -6.48
N VAL A 114 1.74 3.19 -6.97
CA VAL A 114 0.54 3.22 -6.16
C VAL A 114 -0.26 1.95 -6.34
N VAL A 115 -0.57 1.28 -5.24
CA VAL A 115 -1.49 0.15 -5.16
C VAL A 115 -2.76 0.61 -4.46
N LEU A 116 -3.88 0.58 -5.16
CA LEU A 116 -5.20 0.91 -4.60
C LEU A 116 -5.92 -0.38 -4.22
N CYS A 117 -6.17 -0.58 -2.93
CA CYS A 117 -7.02 -1.66 -2.44
C CYS A 117 -8.48 -1.24 -2.59
N GLY A 118 -9.25 -2.02 -3.32
CA GLY A 118 -10.66 -1.75 -3.54
C GLY A 118 -11.57 -2.61 -2.67
N ASN A 119 -12.46 -1.99 -1.91
CA ASN A 119 -13.49 -2.65 -1.13
C ASN A 119 -14.88 -2.19 -1.58
N ARG A 120 -15.85 -3.09 -1.50
CA ARG A 120 -17.25 -2.67 -1.51
C ARG A 120 -17.58 -2.19 -0.11
N GLU A 121 -18.32 -1.11 0.02
CA GLU A 121 -18.67 -0.44 1.28
C GLU A 121 -18.32 -1.19 2.59
N PRO A 122 -17.54 -0.62 3.49
CA PRO A 122 -17.19 -1.29 4.73
C PRO A 122 -18.46 -1.50 5.58
N VAL A 123 -18.57 -2.67 6.20
CA VAL A 123 -19.64 -2.95 7.16
C VAL A 123 -19.16 -2.50 8.55
N GLY A 124 -19.84 -1.51 9.11
CA GLY A 124 -19.57 -1.04 10.47
C GLY A 124 -18.28 -0.18 10.58
N ASN A 125 -17.62 -0.26 11.72
CA ASN A 125 -16.50 0.61 12.09
C ASN A 125 -15.14 0.10 11.54
N SER A 126 -15.01 -0.11 10.23
CA SER A 126 -13.68 -0.42 9.68
C SER A 126 -12.75 0.79 9.83
N THR A 127 -11.55 0.57 10.38
CA THR A 127 -10.53 1.62 10.47
C THR A 127 -10.06 1.96 9.05
N PRO A 128 -10.12 3.23 8.60
CA PRO A 128 -9.56 3.61 7.31
C PRO A 128 -8.08 3.23 7.21
N GLY A 129 -7.67 2.68 6.07
CA GLY A 129 -6.30 2.20 5.87
C GLY A 129 -6.04 0.78 6.38
N ALA A 130 -7.03 0.08 6.94
CA ALA A 130 -6.84 -1.26 7.49
C ALA A 130 -6.42 -2.29 6.43
N VAL A 131 -7.08 -2.28 5.27
CA VAL A 131 -6.76 -3.18 4.16
C VAL A 131 -5.42 -2.79 3.53
N ALA A 132 -5.16 -1.49 3.36
CA ALA A 132 -3.87 -0.99 2.89
C ALA A 132 -2.73 -1.42 3.82
N ALA A 133 -2.94 -1.36 5.15
CA ALA A 133 -1.96 -1.81 6.14
C ALA A 133 -1.69 -3.32 6.04
N ALA A 134 -2.73 -4.14 5.92
CA ALA A 134 -2.57 -5.58 5.77
C ALA A 134 -1.78 -5.92 4.49
N LEU A 135 -2.16 -5.33 3.36
CA LEU A 135 -1.48 -5.56 2.07
C LEU A 135 -0.04 -5.04 2.08
N ALA A 136 0.22 -3.84 2.58
CA ALA A 136 1.56 -3.29 2.68
C ALA A 136 2.49 -4.18 3.52
N ALA A 137 1.99 -4.74 4.62
CA ALA A 137 2.76 -5.66 5.45
C ALA A 137 3.03 -7.00 4.76
N VAL A 138 2.06 -7.57 4.04
CA VAL A 138 2.26 -8.79 3.23
C VAL A 138 3.34 -8.55 2.17
N MET A 139 3.28 -7.43 1.45
CA MET A 139 4.29 -7.05 0.46
C MET A 139 5.68 -6.86 1.10
N ALA A 140 5.74 -6.20 2.27
CA ALA A 140 7.00 -5.95 2.98
C ALA A 140 7.61 -7.20 3.61
N SER A 141 6.81 -8.19 3.98
CA SER A 141 7.26 -9.45 4.60
C SER A 141 7.57 -10.55 3.58
N GLY A 142 7.22 -10.37 2.32
CA GLY A 142 7.51 -11.31 1.24
C GLY A 142 9.01 -11.50 1.06
N ALA A 143 9.47 -12.77 1.17
CA ALA A 143 10.88 -13.11 1.03
C ALA A 143 11.36 -13.03 -0.44
N ASP A 144 10.45 -13.18 -1.37
CA ASP A 144 10.72 -13.16 -2.81
C ASP A 144 9.70 -12.26 -3.52
N PRO A 145 10.13 -11.13 -4.08
CA PRO A 145 9.23 -10.20 -4.79
C PRO A 145 8.62 -10.79 -6.07
N ALA A 146 9.14 -11.90 -6.56
CA ALA A 146 8.58 -12.59 -7.74
C ALA A 146 7.35 -13.44 -7.41
N ILE A 147 7.08 -13.74 -6.15
CA ILE A 147 5.88 -14.50 -5.76
C ILE A 147 4.64 -13.61 -5.92
N PRO A 148 3.65 -14.02 -6.75
CA PRO A 148 2.42 -13.25 -6.92
C PRO A 148 1.65 -13.08 -5.60
N LEU A 149 1.01 -11.92 -5.45
CA LEU A 149 0.16 -11.64 -4.28
C LEU A 149 -1.19 -12.37 -4.31
N ASN A 150 -1.50 -13.07 -5.41
CA ASN A 150 -2.77 -13.78 -5.59
C ASN A 150 -2.97 -14.83 -4.50
N GLY A 151 -4.13 -14.79 -3.83
CA GLY A 151 -4.44 -15.68 -2.71
C GLY A 151 -3.71 -15.32 -1.40
N ALA A 152 -2.93 -14.26 -1.34
CA ALA A 152 -2.28 -13.85 -0.10
C ALA A 152 -3.30 -13.48 0.97
N SER A 153 -3.24 -14.15 2.12
CA SER A 153 -4.17 -13.94 3.25
C SER A 153 -3.85 -12.62 3.95
N LEU A 154 -4.91 -11.85 4.25
CA LEU A 154 -4.86 -10.58 4.96
C LEU A 154 -5.49 -10.74 6.36
N LYS A 155 -4.68 -10.66 7.40
CA LYS A 155 -5.09 -10.91 8.78
C LYS A 155 -5.52 -9.64 9.50
N GLY A 156 -6.42 -9.82 10.49
CA GLY A 156 -6.83 -8.73 11.38
C GLY A 156 -7.91 -7.81 10.83
N LEU A 157 -8.42 -8.09 9.64
CA LEU A 157 -9.51 -7.33 9.03
C LEU A 157 -10.86 -7.79 9.58
N ARG A 158 -11.79 -6.83 9.73
CA ARG A 158 -13.16 -7.07 10.20
C ARG A 158 -14.11 -6.09 9.56
N GLY A 159 -15.33 -6.53 9.32
CA GLY A 159 -16.42 -5.65 8.90
C GLY A 159 -16.27 -5.10 7.48
N LEU A 160 -15.65 -5.84 6.58
CA LEU A 160 -15.60 -5.51 5.17
C LEU A 160 -16.77 -6.17 4.44
N ALA A 161 -17.60 -5.38 3.76
CA ALA A 161 -18.58 -5.90 2.83
C ALA A 161 -17.88 -6.27 1.54
N MET A 162 -17.56 -7.54 1.39
CA MET A 162 -16.76 -8.05 0.28
C MET A 162 -17.64 -8.92 -0.60
N SER A 163 -18.21 -8.37 -1.64
CA SER A 163 -18.83 -9.18 -2.69
C SER A 163 -18.96 -8.37 -3.97
N PHE A 164 -17.85 -8.27 -4.67
CA PHE A 164 -17.89 -7.96 -6.09
C PHE A 164 -18.28 -9.22 -6.85
N THR A 165 -19.08 -9.07 -7.89
CA THR A 165 -19.30 -10.14 -8.85
C THR A 165 -18.00 -10.42 -9.62
N GLU A 166 -17.91 -11.58 -10.30
CA GLU A 166 -16.76 -11.92 -11.13
C GLU A 166 -16.48 -10.83 -12.19
N ALA A 167 -17.53 -10.34 -12.87
CA ALA A 167 -17.40 -9.26 -13.84
C ALA A 167 -16.91 -7.94 -13.23
N GLU A 168 -17.39 -7.58 -12.03
CA GLU A 168 -16.88 -6.41 -11.31
C GLU A 168 -15.42 -6.59 -10.90
N THR A 169 -15.03 -7.80 -10.48
CA THR A 169 -13.64 -8.12 -10.12
C THR A 169 -12.71 -8.01 -11.32
N GLU A 170 -13.11 -8.51 -12.49
CA GLU A 170 -12.37 -8.33 -13.73
C GLU A 170 -12.26 -6.85 -14.12
N GLN A 171 -13.33 -6.09 -13.97
CA GLN A 171 -13.35 -4.64 -14.22
C GLN A 171 -12.35 -3.90 -13.27
N LEU A 172 -12.33 -4.26 -12.00
CA LEU A 172 -11.40 -3.68 -11.01
C LEU A 172 -9.96 -3.95 -11.40
N ILE A 173 -9.61 -5.21 -11.68
CA ILE A 173 -8.26 -5.61 -12.09
C ILE A 173 -7.85 -4.88 -13.37
N ALA A 174 -8.74 -4.84 -14.38
CA ALA A 174 -8.49 -4.13 -15.63
C ALA A 174 -8.30 -2.62 -15.41
N GLY A 175 -9.00 -2.05 -14.45
CA GLY A 175 -8.97 -0.65 -14.09
C GLY A 175 -7.88 -0.25 -13.08
N GLY A 176 -6.95 -1.15 -12.73
CA GLY A 176 -5.83 -0.83 -11.84
C GLY A 176 -6.18 -0.80 -10.35
N VAL A 177 -7.18 -1.58 -9.94
CA VAL A 177 -7.58 -1.75 -8.55
C VAL A 177 -7.25 -3.16 -8.11
N THR A 178 -6.59 -3.30 -6.96
CA THR A 178 -6.33 -4.58 -6.30
C THR A 178 -7.57 -5.00 -5.50
N PRO A 179 -8.39 -5.95 -5.98
CA PRO A 179 -9.58 -6.39 -5.26
C PRO A 179 -9.19 -7.35 -4.15
N ILE A 180 -9.93 -7.25 -3.05
CA ILE A 180 -9.84 -8.15 -1.90
C ILE A 180 -11.13 -8.93 -1.83
N GLU A 181 -11.07 -10.23 -1.64
CA GLU A 181 -12.23 -11.09 -1.46
C GLU A 181 -12.26 -11.71 -0.06
N SER A 182 -13.44 -12.17 0.34
CA SER A 182 -13.61 -12.97 1.55
C SER A 182 -13.92 -14.40 1.15
N ASP A 183 -13.04 -15.31 1.51
CA ASP A 183 -13.22 -16.75 1.34
C ASP A 183 -13.27 -17.42 2.71
N ALA A 184 -14.37 -18.13 2.98
CA ALA A 184 -14.60 -18.87 4.24
C ALA A 184 -14.34 -18.04 5.52
N GLY A 185 -14.52 -16.70 5.46
CA GLY A 185 -14.29 -15.79 6.59
C GLY A 185 -12.86 -15.26 6.71
N GLU A 186 -11.98 -15.66 5.80
CA GLU A 186 -10.66 -15.07 5.62
C GLU A 186 -10.68 -14.04 4.47
N TYR A 187 -9.82 -13.06 4.55
CA TYR A 187 -9.66 -12.06 3.49
C TYR A 187 -8.39 -12.35 2.72
N CYS A 188 -8.48 -12.32 1.39
CA CYS A 188 -7.34 -12.57 0.52
C CYS A 188 -7.31 -11.62 -0.68
N VAL A 189 -6.11 -11.44 -1.22
CA VAL A 189 -5.87 -10.66 -2.43
C VAL A 189 -6.27 -11.48 -3.65
N VAL A 190 -7.15 -10.96 -4.49
CA VAL A 190 -7.50 -11.63 -5.76
C VAL A 190 -6.35 -11.51 -6.74
N ARG A 191 -5.88 -10.27 -6.97
CA ARG A 191 -4.74 -9.98 -7.83
C ARG A 191 -4.08 -8.66 -7.44
N GLY A 192 -2.77 -8.66 -7.27
CA GLY A 192 -1.99 -7.46 -6.95
C GLY A 192 -1.67 -6.65 -8.21
N VAL A 193 -2.35 -5.50 -8.37
CA VAL A 193 -2.13 -4.60 -9.50
C VAL A 193 -1.81 -3.18 -9.03
N THR A 194 -1.06 -2.44 -9.84
CA THR A 194 -0.82 -1.02 -9.66
C THR A 194 -1.96 -0.20 -10.25
N THR A 195 -2.03 1.08 -9.93
CA THR A 195 -3.04 1.96 -10.55
C THR A 195 -2.67 2.39 -11.98
N ARG A 196 -1.49 2.02 -12.51
CA ARG A 196 -1.09 2.39 -13.86
C ARG A 196 -1.79 1.54 -14.90
N THR A 197 -2.59 2.19 -15.72
CA THR A 197 -3.36 1.57 -16.81
C THR A 197 -3.15 2.24 -18.16
N THR A 198 -2.56 3.44 -18.16
CA THR A 198 -2.33 4.22 -19.38
C THR A 198 -0.97 4.91 -19.36
N THR A 199 -0.39 5.11 -20.57
CA THR A 199 0.78 5.96 -20.81
C THR A 199 0.44 6.90 -21.98
N ASP A 200 0.63 8.20 -21.78
CA ASP A 200 0.31 9.24 -22.76
C ASP A 200 -1.13 9.18 -23.31
N GLY A 201 -2.05 8.71 -22.46
CA GLY A 201 -3.47 8.56 -22.80
C GLY A 201 -3.85 7.24 -23.48
N GLU A 202 -2.87 6.43 -23.87
CA GLU A 202 -3.08 5.12 -24.48
C GLU A 202 -3.01 3.99 -23.45
N PRO A 203 -3.79 2.90 -23.61
CA PRO A 203 -3.74 1.74 -22.73
C PRO A 203 -2.33 1.15 -22.62
N ASP A 204 -1.84 0.98 -21.40
CA ASP A 204 -0.52 0.40 -21.12
C ASP A 204 -0.60 -0.63 -20.00
N THR A 205 -0.13 -1.83 -20.27
CA THR A 205 -0.12 -2.94 -19.32
C THR A 205 1.28 -3.25 -18.77
N SER A 206 2.32 -2.50 -19.16
CA SER A 206 3.73 -2.79 -18.84
C SER A 206 4.00 -2.83 -17.33
N TRP A 207 3.34 -1.96 -16.58
CA TRP A 207 3.49 -1.83 -15.13
C TRP A 207 2.21 -2.18 -14.36
N ARG A 208 1.33 -2.94 -14.97
CA ARG A 208 0.04 -3.30 -14.38
C ARG A 208 0.18 -4.14 -13.13
N GLU A 209 1.05 -5.16 -13.16
CA GLU A 209 1.28 -6.05 -12.02
C GLU A 209 2.22 -5.40 -11.01
N VAL A 210 1.98 -5.61 -9.71
CA VAL A 210 2.85 -5.11 -8.65
C VAL A 210 4.21 -5.82 -8.65
N ASN A 211 4.23 -7.13 -8.93
CA ASN A 211 5.44 -7.94 -8.84
C ASN A 211 6.62 -7.45 -9.69
N PRO A 212 6.46 -7.08 -11.00
CA PRO A 212 7.55 -6.48 -11.77
C PRO A 212 8.15 -5.23 -11.11
N VAL A 213 7.31 -4.40 -10.48
CA VAL A 213 7.79 -3.20 -9.76
C VAL A 213 8.64 -3.61 -8.56
N LEU A 214 8.16 -4.57 -7.76
CA LEU A 214 8.89 -5.07 -6.59
C LEU A 214 10.22 -5.74 -6.97
N ILE A 215 10.24 -6.51 -8.05
CA ILE A 215 11.47 -7.16 -8.56
C ILE A 215 12.51 -6.10 -8.94
N ILE A 216 12.11 -5.05 -9.64
CA ILE A 216 13.01 -3.98 -10.04
C ILE A 216 13.54 -3.22 -8.83
N ASP A 217 12.68 -2.97 -7.85
CA ASP A 217 13.04 -2.29 -6.60
C ASP A 217 14.05 -3.08 -5.76
N ASP A 218 14.05 -4.40 -5.86
CA ASP A 218 15.03 -5.28 -5.22
C ASP A 218 16.33 -5.38 -6.02
N VAL A 219 16.22 -5.58 -7.33
CA VAL A 219 17.38 -5.84 -8.22
C VAL A 219 18.27 -4.61 -8.39
N ILE A 220 17.69 -3.42 -8.63
CA ILE A 220 18.49 -2.23 -8.92
C ILE A 220 19.41 -1.81 -7.76
N PRO A 221 18.93 -1.71 -6.50
CA PRO A 221 19.81 -1.41 -5.37
C PRO A 221 20.88 -2.48 -5.15
N THR A 222 20.54 -3.74 -5.35
CA THR A 222 21.47 -4.87 -5.23
C THR A 222 22.60 -4.76 -6.26
N ILE A 223 22.29 -4.51 -7.52
CA ILE A 223 23.31 -4.28 -8.58
C ILE A 223 24.16 -3.06 -8.24
N ARG A 224 23.55 -1.93 -7.88
CA ARG A 224 24.26 -0.70 -7.50
C ARG A 224 25.23 -0.93 -6.33
N SER A 225 24.78 -1.66 -5.30
CA SER A 225 25.63 -2.00 -4.15
C SER A 225 26.82 -2.86 -4.55
N SER A 226 26.60 -3.87 -5.40
CA SER A 226 27.64 -4.76 -5.91
C SER A 226 28.67 -4.02 -6.77
N LEU A 227 28.20 -3.13 -7.66
CA LEU A 227 29.10 -2.29 -8.47
C LEU A 227 29.93 -1.35 -7.60
N LYS A 228 29.34 -0.69 -6.61
CA LYS A 228 30.08 0.16 -5.66
C LYS A 228 31.17 -0.61 -4.93
N LYS A 229 30.89 -1.83 -4.45
CA LYS A 229 31.89 -2.67 -3.76
C LYS A 229 33.04 -3.08 -4.66
N ASN A 230 32.77 -3.35 -5.94
CA ASN A 230 33.78 -3.88 -6.87
C ASN A 230 34.57 -2.79 -7.59
N PHE A 231 33.99 -1.60 -7.79
CA PHE A 231 34.60 -0.52 -8.59
C PHE A 231 34.92 0.75 -7.79
N ALA A 232 34.53 0.84 -6.50
CA ALA A 232 34.97 1.92 -5.63
C ALA A 232 36.42 1.65 -5.20
N ARG A 233 37.37 2.17 -5.98
CA ARG A 233 38.76 2.31 -5.62
C ARG A 233 39.10 3.78 -5.43
#